data_5459c31ea4b11c6f74e66aea148f0a66
#
_entry.id   5459c31ea4b11c6f74e66aea148f0a66
#
_cell.length_a   1.000
_cell.length_b   1.000
_cell.length_c   1.000
_cell.angle_alpha   90.00
_cell.angle_beta   90.00
_cell.angle_gamma   90.00
#
_symmetry.space_group_name_H-M   'P 1'
#
loop_
_entity.id
_entity.type
_entity.pdbx_description
1 polymer ?
#
loop_
_entity_poly.entity_id
_entity_poly.type
_entity_poly.pdbx_seq_one_letter_code
_entity_poly.pdbx_strand_id
1 'polypeptide(L)'
;GTGILFAKAEFNEGPLCGTTKILRKPWVFRLKDGAFGVVCLRRNVGGGLEPGKENCVLIFTSPDLLSFREEGLIPAAPEGTAVADVRCQWDGKAGLYRLTWSDGTGYYTSSSPDLTSFTGMEKTGSPEPRALVKLSDGVDGCLISLTQEEYEKVLRRYSPVVQTGCLPVYCKAAPGERVSLPEQVTLTYSDGSLKPMPVKWEPFSRTLPGVYSVAGAVQDR
;
A
#
# COMPACT_ATOMS: atom_id res chain seq x y z
N GLY A 1 7.88 6.25 -1.41
CA GLY A 1 7.12 4.99 -1.31
C GLY A 1 6.69 4.51 -2.69
N THR A 2 6.65 3.22 -2.90
CA THR A 2 6.08 2.62 -4.11
C THR A 2 4.56 2.64 -4.04
N GLY A 3 3.87 3.07 -5.12
CA GLY A 3 2.43 2.96 -5.21
C GLY A 3 2.00 1.50 -5.17
N ILE A 4 0.90 1.20 -4.47
CA ILE A 4 0.37 -0.17 -4.31
C ILE A 4 -0.88 -0.42 -5.16
N LEU A 5 -1.45 0.63 -5.71
CA LEU A 5 -2.65 0.59 -6.53
C LEU A 5 -2.46 1.48 -7.76
N PHE A 6 -2.71 0.92 -8.94
CA PHE A 6 -2.55 1.58 -10.21
C PHE A 6 -3.84 1.42 -11.05
N ALA A 7 -4.21 2.47 -11.79
CA ALA A 7 -5.24 2.34 -12.79
C ALA A 7 -4.76 1.43 -13.92
N LYS A 8 -5.62 0.52 -14.38
CA LYS A 8 -5.34 -0.22 -15.61
C LYS A 8 -5.23 0.74 -16.78
N ALA A 9 -4.21 0.55 -17.61
CA ALA A 9 -4.14 1.20 -18.90
C ALA A 9 -5.25 0.60 -19.79
N GLU A 10 -6.24 1.39 -20.18
CA GLU A 10 -7.14 1.00 -21.26
C GLU A 10 -6.38 1.25 -22.56
N PHE A 11 -6.12 0.19 -23.31
CA PHE A 11 -5.66 0.30 -24.68
C PHE A 11 -6.87 0.73 -25.53
N ASN A 12 -7.05 2.03 -25.66
CA ASN A 12 -7.96 2.54 -26.67
C ASN A 12 -7.25 2.50 -28.01
N GLU A 13 -7.89 1.97 -29.02
CA GLU A 13 -7.46 2.07 -30.40
C GLU A 13 -7.39 3.54 -30.78
N GLY A 14 -6.23 4.04 -31.20
CA GLY A 14 -6.06 5.42 -31.63
C GLY A 14 -4.71 6.04 -31.25
N PRO A 15 -4.46 7.30 -31.65
CA PRO A 15 -3.16 7.98 -31.40
C PRO A 15 -2.85 8.22 -29.91
N LEU A 16 -3.78 7.93 -29.01
CA LEU A 16 -3.60 8.01 -27.56
C LEU A 16 -3.39 6.64 -26.91
N CYS A 17 -3.13 5.58 -27.70
CA CYS A 17 -2.69 4.29 -27.20
C CYS A 17 -1.53 4.47 -26.21
N GLY A 18 -1.71 4.02 -24.98
CA GLY A 18 -0.68 4.12 -23.94
C GLY A 18 -0.74 5.39 -23.10
N THR A 19 -1.81 6.18 -23.12
CA THR A 19 -2.00 7.22 -22.10
C THR A 19 -2.10 6.58 -20.74
N THR A 20 -1.07 6.80 -19.94
CA THR A 20 -1.03 6.36 -18.54
C THR A 20 -2.12 7.11 -17.78
N LYS A 21 -2.88 6.40 -17.00
CA LYS A 21 -3.87 6.97 -16.08
C LYS A 21 -3.26 7.13 -14.70
N ILE A 22 -3.70 8.12 -13.96
CA ILE A 22 -3.31 8.34 -12.57
C ILE A 22 -4.53 8.29 -11.67
N LEU A 23 -4.33 7.82 -10.45
CA LEU A 23 -5.34 7.82 -9.40
C LEU A 23 -5.17 9.06 -8.52
N ARG A 24 -6.30 9.70 -8.21
CA ARG A 24 -6.35 10.89 -7.35
C ARG A 24 -7.41 10.71 -6.28
N LYS A 25 -7.21 11.37 -5.15
CA LYS A 25 -8.16 11.40 -4.02
C LYS A 25 -8.61 10.00 -3.57
N PRO A 26 -7.69 9.05 -3.33
CA PRO A 26 -8.09 7.73 -2.85
C PRO A 26 -8.74 7.84 -1.47
N TRP A 27 -9.78 7.02 -1.25
CA TRP A 27 -10.45 6.87 0.01
C TRP A 27 -10.70 5.38 0.28
N VAL A 28 -10.14 4.86 1.36
CA VAL A 28 -10.33 3.47 1.80
C VAL A 28 -11.49 3.41 2.78
N PHE A 29 -12.34 2.40 2.67
CA PHE A 29 -13.49 2.18 3.54
C PHE A 29 -13.75 0.70 3.78
N ARG A 30 -14.57 0.38 4.81
CA ARG A 30 -15.01 -1.00 5.04
C ARG A 30 -16.21 -1.33 4.17
N LEU A 31 -16.19 -2.52 3.58
CA LEU A 31 -17.33 -3.13 2.93
C LEU A 31 -18.27 -3.77 3.96
N LYS A 32 -19.49 -4.10 3.55
CA LYS A 32 -20.52 -4.72 4.42
C LYS A 32 -20.11 -6.05 5.04
N ASP A 33 -19.23 -6.78 4.38
CA ASP A 33 -18.67 -8.08 4.81
C ASP A 33 -17.37 -7.95 5.62
N GLY A 34 -16.93 -6.73 5.91
CA GLY A 34 -15.70 -6.45 6.63
C GLY A 34 -14.44 -6.34 5.77
N ALA A 35 -14.51 -6.70 4.50
CA ALA A 35 -13.43 -6.45 3.53
C ALA A 35 -13.24 -4.94 3.27
N PHE A 36 -12.37 -4.59 2.33
CA PHE A 36 -12.02 -3.20 2.06
C PHE A 36 -12.48 -2.77 0.67
N GLY A 37 -12.98 -1.54 0.59
CA GLY A 37 -13.21 -0.83 -0.66
C GLY A 37 -12.24 0.33 -0.79
N VAL A 38 -11.86 0.65 -2.01
CA VAL A 38 -11.14 1.89 -2.34
C VAL A 38 -11.91 2.59 -3.44
N VAL A 39 -12.29 3.84 -3.19
CA VAL A 39 -12.86 4.71 -4.21
C VAL A 39 -11.86 5.82 -4.52
N CYS A 40 -11.69 6.15 -5.78
CA CYS A 40 -10.78 7.19 -6.22
C CYS A 40 -11.24 7.82 -7.54
N LEU A 41 -10.57 8.90 -7.92
CA LEU A 41 -10.76 9.54 -9.21
C LEU A 41 -9.68 9.05 -10.18
N ARG A 42 -10.07 8.64 -11.40
CA ARG A 42 -9.16 8.36 -12.50
C ARG A 42 -8.97 9.63 -13.33
N ARG A 43 -7.72 9.96 -13.66
CA ARG A 43 -7.34 11.13 -14.43
C ARG A 43 -6.29 10.77 -15.47
N ASN A 44 -6.15 11.57 -16.51
CA ASN A 44 -5.02 11.47 -17.43
C ASN A 44 -3.69 11.84 -16.75
N VAL A 45 -2.56 11.43 -17.30
CA VAL A 45 -1.22 11.65 -16.73
C VAL A 45 -0.94 13.10 -16.34
N GLY A 46 -1.42 14.07 -17.12
CA GLY A 46 -1.31 15.49 -16.77
C GLY A 46 -2.27 15.97 -15.67
N GLY A 47 -3.04 15.08 -15.06
CA GLY A 47 -4.07 15.42 -14.06
C GLY A 47 -5.39 15.91 -14.65
N GLY A 48 -5.49 16.02 -15.96
CA GLY A 48 -6.70 16.44 -16.67
C GLY A 48 -7.84 15.40 -16.58
N LEU A 49 -9.05 15.88 -16.80
CA LEU A 49 -10.24 15.04 -16.85
C LEU A 49 -10.16 14.07 -18.04
N GLU A 50 -10.77 12.92 -17.85
CA GLU A 50 -10.92 11.93 -18.92
C GLU A 50 -12.25 12.18 -19.66
N PRO A 51 -12.23 12.50 -20.96
CA PRO A 51 -13.44 12.86 -21.70
C PRO A 51 -14.52 11.78 -21.62
N GLY A 52 -15.74 12.17 -21.26
CA GLY A 52 -16.89 11.27 -21.09
C GLY A 52 -16.85 10.40 -19.86
N LYS A 53 -15.88 10.63 -18.93
CA LYS A 53 -15.74 9.92 -17.66
C LYS A 53 -15.54 10.88 -16.47
N GLU A 54 -15.80 12.15 -16.68
CA GLU A 54 -15.59 13.20 -15.68
C GLU A 54 -16.44 13.00 -14.43
N ASN A 55 -17.63 12.44 -14.61
CA ASN A 55 -18.62 12.15 -13.57
C ASN A 55 -18.41 10.79 -12.89
N CYS A 56 -17.41 10.02 -13.28
CA CYS A 56 -17.18 8.67 -12.76
C CYS A 56 -16.18 8.64 -11.62
N VAL A 57 -16.36 7.65 -10.76
CA VAL A 57 -15.39 7.21 -9.75
C VAL A 57 -14.90 5.80 -10.08
N LEU A 58 -13.66 5.50 -9.75
CA LEU A 58 -13.09 4.18 -9.90
C LEU A 58 -13.14 3.46 -8.56
N ILE A 59 -13.64 2.22 -8.56
CA ILE A 59 -13.78 1.41 -7.35
C ILE A 59 -12.89 0.18 -7.45
N PHE A 60 -12.23 -0.11 -6.33
CA PHE A 60 -11.52 -1.36 -6.10
C PHE A 60 -12.05 -2.03 -4.84
N THR A 61 -11.96 -3.35 -4.80
CA THR A 61 -12.19 -4.14 -3.60
C THR A 61 -10.95 -4.92 -3.23
N SER A 62 -10.80 -5.21 -1.94
CA SER A 62 -9.69 -6.00 -1.41
C SER A 62 -10.12 -6.75 -0.16
N PRO A 63 -9.81 -8.04 -0.03
CA PRO A 63 -10.07 -8.78 1.20
C PRO A 63 -9.07 -8.43 2.33
N ASP A 64 -7.89 -7.89 2.00
CA ASP A 64 -6.75 -7.86 2.90
C ASP A 64 -5.83 -6.63 2.77
N LEU A 65 -6.16 -5.66 1.93
CA LEU A 65 -5.31 -4.52 1.54
C LEU A 65 -3.99 -4.91 0.85
N LEU A 66 -3.83 -6.17 0.47
CA LEU A 66 -2.66 -6.68 -0.23
C LEU A 66 -2.97 -7.02 -1.68
N SER A 67 -4.17 -7.55 -1.92
CA SER A 67 -4.67 -7.95 -3.23
C SER A 67 -5.87 -7.07 -3.58
N PHE A 68 -5.83 -6.41 -4.73
CA PHE A 68 -6.89 -5.50 -5.16
C PHE A 68 -7.51 -5.96 -6.48
N ARG A 69 -8.83 -5.90 -6.53
CA ARG A 69 -9.61 -6.12 -7.74
C ARG A 69 -10.27 -4.81 -8.16
N GLU A 70 -10.07 -4.40 -9.40
CA GLU A 70 -10.76 -3.25 -9.99
C GLU A 70 -12.18 -3.66 -10.39
N GLU A 71 -13.17 -2.98 -9.83
CA GLU A 71 -14.59 -3.22 -10.14
C GLU A 71 -15.06 -2.41 -11.35
N GLY A 72 -14.40 -1.30 -11.64
CA GLY A 72 -14.64 -0.45 -12.79
C GLY A 72 -14.97 1.00 -12.48
N LEU A 73 -15.20 1.76 -13.55
CA LEU A 73 -15.65 3.15 -13.49
C LEU A 73 -17.17 3.21 -13.39
N ILE A 74 -17.64 3.87 -12.33
CA ILE A 74 -19.07 3.96 -12.01
C ILE A 74 -19.48 5.42 -11.98
N PRO A 75 -20.54 5.83 -12.72
CA PRO A 75 -21.08 7.16 -12.63
C PRO A 75 -21.51 7.50 -11.19
N ALA A 76 -20.98 8.58 -10.65
CA ALA A 76 -21.29 9.07 -9.30
C ALA A 76 -22.12 10.36 -9.33
N ALA A 77 -22.03 11.09 -10.44
CA ALA A 77 -22.68 12.35 -10.66
C ALA A 77 -23.43 12.37 -11.99
N PRO A 78 -24.33 13.33 -12.25
CA PRO A 78 -24.93 13.52 -13.55
C PRO A 78 -23.90 13.71 -14.66
N GLU A 79 -24.26 13.32 -15.87
CA GLU A 79 -23.42 13.52 -17.07
C GLU A 79 -23.02 14.99 -17.21
N GLY A 80 -21.76 15.23 -17.60
CA GLY A 80 -21.19 16.58 -17.71
C GLY A 80 -20.72 17.20 -16.40
N THR A 81 -20.92 16.52 -15.25
CA THR A 81 -20.45 17.00 -13.94
C THR A 81 -19.07 16.41 -13.63
N ALA A 82 -18.07 17.25 -13.42
CA ALA A 82 -16.73 16.79 -13.05
C ALA A 82 -16.65 16.51 -11.53
N VAL A 83 -16.38 15.27 -11.14
CA VAL A 83 -16.15 14.91 -9.74
C VAL A 83 -14.74 15.33 -9.32
N ALA A 84 -14.62 16.18 -8.30
CA ALA A 84 -13.35 16.76 -7.82
C ALA A 84 -12.83 16.09 -6.53
N ASP A 85 -13.70 15.56 -5.69
CA ASP A 85 -13.38 14.80 -4.48
C ASP A 85 -14.39 13.67 -4.27
N VAL A 86 -13.98 12.59 -3.59
CA VAL A 86 -14.84 11.44 -3.36
C VAL A 86 -14.49 10.73 -2.05
N ARG A 87 -15.52 10.24 -1.36
CA ARG A 87 -15.44 9.38 -0.17
C ARG A 87 -16.57 8.39 -0.21
N CYS A 88 -16.37 7.22 0.34
CA CYS A 88 -17.40 6.20 0.48
C CYS A 88 -17.36 5.60 1.88
N GLN A 89 -18.53 5.19 2.37
CA GLN A 89 -18.67 4.46 3.62
C GLN A 89 -19.88 3.54 3.57
N TRP A 90 -19.81 2.44 4.31
CA TRP A 90 -20.96 1.57 4.56
C TRP A 90 -21.81 2.14 5.70
N ASP A 91 -23.07 2.36 5.45
CA ASP A 91 -24.07 2.70 6.47
C ASP A 91 -24.84 1.44 6.84
N GLY A 92 -24.41 0.78 7.91
CA GLY A 92 -25.05 -0.46 8.39
C GLY A 92 -26.49 -0.30 8.86
N LYS A 93 -26.95 0.91 9.19
CA LYS A 93 -28.33 1.18 9.57
C LYS A 93 -29.24 1.26 8.35
N ALA A 94 -28.77 1.90 7.31
CA ALA A 94 -29.52 2.04 6.04
C ALA A 94 -29.34 0.81 5.14
N GLY A 95 -28.31 -0.03 5.36
CA GLY A 95 -27.95 -1.14 4.47
C GLY A 95 -27.45 -0.67 3.09
N LEU A 96 -26.80 0.48 3.03
CA LEU A 96 -26.38 1.14 1.79
C LEU A 96 -24.96 1.68 1.92
N TYR A 97 -24.22 1.70 0.83
CA TYR A 97 -23.01 2.51 0.69
C TYR A 97 -23.42 3.95 0.42
N ARG A 98 -22.84 4.87 1.18
CA ARG A 98 -22.99 6.32 0.96
C ARG A 98 -21.74 6.87 0.32
N LEU A 99 -21.91 7.39 -0.89
CA LEU A 99 -20.86 8.07 -1.64
C LEU A 99 -21.04 9.58 -1.45
N THR A 100 -20.09 10.23 -0.79
CA THR A 100 -20.02 11.69 -0.73
C THR A 100 -19.01 12.17 -1.77
N TRP A 101 -19.44 13.07 -2.63
CA TRP A 101 -18.61 13.61 -3.69
C TRP A 101 -18.76 15.12 -3.84
N SER A 102 -17.81 15.75 -4.52
CA SER A 102 -17.83 17.21 -4.78
C SER A 102 -17.60 17.48 -6.25
N ASP A 103 -18.26 18.52 -6.76
CA ASP A 103 -17.98 19.12 -8.08
C ASP A 103 -16.98 20.28 -8.01
N GLY A 104 -16.42 20.56 -6.84
CA GLY A 104 -15.57 21.72 -6.56
C GLY A 104 -16.32 22.95 -6.04
N THR A 105 -17.65 22.98 -6.16
CA THR A 105 -18.49 24.09 -5.68
C THR A 105 -19.37 23.69 -4.49
N GLY A 106 -19.69 22.40 -4.38
CA GLY A 106 -20.51 21.85 -3.31
C GLY A 106 -20.24 20.39 -3.05
N TYR A 107 -20.88 19.84 -2.04
CA TYR A 107 -20.84 18.42 -1.71
C TYR A 107 -22.22 17.80 -1.88
N TYR A 108 -22.21 16.56 -2.31
CA TYR A 108 -23.41 15.77 -2.61
C TYR A 108 -23.24 14.36 -2.06
N THR A 109 -24.34 13.72 -1.73
CA THR A 109 -24.37 12.33 -1.30
C THR A 109 -25.26 11.53 -2.24
N SER A 110 -24.75 10.39 -2.69
CA SER A 110 -25.48 9.38 -3.44
C SER A 110 -25.37 8.04 -2.74
N SER A 111 -26.26 7.10 -3.01
CA SER A 111 -26.32 5.81 -2.31
C SER A 111 -26.33 4.64 -3.29
N SER A 112 -25.78 3.50 -2.82
CA SER A 112 -25.74 2.24 -3.58
C SER A 112 -25.88 1.04 -2.64
N PRO A 113 -26.62 -0.01 -3.01
CA PRO A 113 -26.67 -1.25 -2.23
C PRO A 113 -25.43 -2.15 -2.42
N ASP A 114 -24.71 -2.01 -3.52
CA ASP A 114 -23.72 -2.99 -3.99
C ASP A 114 -22.50 -2.38 -4.71
N LEU A 115 -22.37 -1.07 -4.75
CA LEU A 115 -21.31 -0.31 -5.44
C LEU A 115 -21.33 -0.42 -6.98
N THR A 116 -22.38 -0.96 -7.60
CA THR A 116 -22.46 -1.08 -9.05
C THR A 116 -23.11 0.13 -9.72
N SER A 117 -23.93 0.84 -8.98
CA SER A 117 -24.59 2.08 -9.42
C SER A 117 -24.91 2.96 -8.22
N PHE A 118 -24.86 4.27 -8.40
CA PHE A 118 -25.23 5.24 -7.37
C PHE A 118 -26.47 6.03 -7.78
N THR A 119 -27.41 6.17 -6.85
CA THR A 119 -28.69 6.86 -7.05
C THR A 119 -28.96 7.85 -5.91
N GLY A 120 -29.93 8.75 -6.11
CA GLY A 120 -30.36 9.69 -5.09
C GLY A 120 -29.29 10.73 -4.79
N MET A 121 -29.20 11.77 -5.62
CA MET A 121 -28.28 12.89 -5.36
C MET A 121 -28.92 13.90 -4.44
N GLU A 122 -28.32 14.09 -3.26
CA GLU A 122 -28.75 15.09 -2.29
C GLU A 122 -27.58 16.03 -1.96
N LYS A 123 -27.83 17.35 -1.93
CA LYS A 123 -26.83 18.30 -1.50
C LYS A 123 -26.56 18.14 -0.01
N THR A 124 -25.30 18.07 0.37
CA THR A 124 -24.88 17.90 1.76
C THR A 124 -23.88 18.98 2.18
N GLY A 125 -23.64 19.10 3.49
CA GLY A 125 -22.56 19.94 4.02
C GLY A 125 -21.18 19.40 3.65
N SER A 126 -20.15 20.22 3.85
CA SER A 126 -18.77 19.77 3.73
C SER A 126 -18.53 18.62 4.71
N PRO A 127 -18.00 17.47 4.25
CA PRO A 127 -17.64 16.40 5.17
C PRO A 127 -16.46 16.85 6.05
N GLU A 128 -16.28 16.14 7.17
CA GLU A 128 -15.10 16.33 8.02
C GLU A 128 -13.81 16.34 7.18
N PRO A 129 -12.85 17.21 7.51
CA PRO A 129 -11.58 17.27 6.80
C PRO A 129 -10.94 15.88 6.70
N ARG A 130 -10.29 15.57 5.58
CA ARG A 130 -9.46 14.37 5.48
C ARG A 130 -8.41 14.42 6.58
N ALA A 131 -8.18 13.31 7.25
CA ALA A 131 -7.07 13.21 8.18
C ALA A 131 -5.78 13.50 7.42
N LEU A 132 -5.15 14.62 7.75
CA LEU A 132 -3.82 14.95 7.26
C LEU A 132 -2.83 14.07 8.02
N VAL A 133 -2.54 12.90 7.48
CA VAL A 133 -1.29 12.24 7.83
C VAL A 133 -0.20 13.11 7.21
N LYS A 134 0.55 13.84 8.04
CA LYS A 134 1.76 14.54 7.61
C LYS A 134 2.83 13.50 7.25
N LEU A 135 2.67 12.92 6.08
CA LEU A 135 3.81 12.35 5.37
C LEU A 135 4.65 13.54 4.90
N SER A 136 5.94 13.37 4.79
CA SER A 136 6.91 14.40 4.38
C SER A 136 6.47 15.24 3.17
N ASP A 137 5.54 14.75 2.38
CA ASP A 137 5.10 15.31 1.10
C ASP A 137 3.66 15.89 1.13
N GLY A 138 3.02 16.00 2.28
CA GLY A 138 1.72 16.63 2.44
C GLY A 138 0.57 15.95 1.68
N VAL A 139 0.59 14.62 1.57
CA VAL A 139 -0.42 13.86 0.83
C VAL A 139 -1.70 13.73 1.66
N ASP A 140 -2.84 14.08 1.06
CA ASP A 140 -4.17 13.83 1.64
C ASP A 140 -4.39 12.32 1.85
N GLY A 141 -4.75 11.92 3.04
CA GLY A 141 -5.01 10.53 3.41
C GLY A 141 -6.41 10.32 3.99
N CYS A 142 -6.72 9.08 4.28
CA CYS A 142 -7.84 8.69 5.12
C CYS A 142 -7.35 7.76 6.23
N LEU A 143 -8.07 7.70 7.33
CA LEU A 143 -7.83 6.75 8.41
C LEU A 143 -8.85 5.62 8.31
N ILE A 144 -8.38 4.40 8.51
CA ILE A 144 -9.22 3.21 8.59
C ILE A 144 -8.76 2.38 9.78
N SER A 145 -9.72 1.85 10.54
CA SER A 145 -9.42 0.93 11.65
C SER A 145 -9.08 -0.44 11.09
N LEU A 146 -8.00 -1.02 11.61
CA LEU A 146 -7.55 -2.39 11.30
C LEU A 146 -7.59 -3.23 12.58
N THR A 147 -7.86 -4.52 12.43
CA THR A 147 -7.57 -5.49 13.48
C THR A 147 -6.05 -5.66 13.61
N GLN A 148 -5.59 -6.22 14.73
CA GLN A 148 -4.16 -6.48 14.91
C GLN A 148 -3.60 -7.40 13.82
N GLU A 149 -4.34 -8.43 13.42
CA GLU A 149 -3.93 -9.37 12.37
C GLU A 149 -3.80 -8.68 10.99
N GLU A 150 -4.78 -7.84 10.62
CA GLU A 150 -4.74 -7.06 9.38
C GLU A 150 -3.56 -6.10 9.36
N TYR A 151 -3.33 -5.41 10.48
CA TYR A 151 -2.21 -4.50 10.63
C TYR A 151 -0.86 -5.21 10.44
N GLU A 152 -0.68 -6.37 11.08
CA GLU A 152 0.56 -7.16 10.96
C GLU A 152 0.79 -7.66 9.53
N LYS A 153 -0.27 -8.08 8.82
CA LYS A 153 -0.18 -8.47 7.41
C LYS A 153 0.26 -7.31 6.52
N VAL A 154 -0.38 -6.14 6.68
CA VAL A 154 -0.05 -4.92 5.93
C VAL A 154 1.38 -4.46 6.25
N LEU A 155 1.75 -4.45 7.53
CA LEU A 155 3.09 -4.08 7.98
C LEU A 155 4.16 -5.00 7.36
N ARG A 156 3.96 -6.31 7.42
CA ARG A 156 4.89 -7.30 6.83
C ARG A 156 5.08 -7.10 5.33
N ARG A 157 4.03 -6.73 4.62
CA ARG A 157 4.07 -6.55 3.16
C ARG A 157 4.70 -5.24 2.72
N TYR A 158 4.44 -4.14 3.45
CA TYR A 158 4.79 -2.79 3.00
C TYR A 158 5.90 -2.12 3.80
N SER A 159 6.31 -2.68 4.95
CA SER A 159 7.48 -2.19 5.65
C SER A 159 8.75 -2.48 4.88
N PRO A 160 9.71 -1.57 4.90
CA PRO A 160 11.04 -1.86 4.40
C PRO A 160 11.62 -3.09 5.11
N VAL A 161 12.13 -4.02 4.33
CA VAL A 161 12.87 -5.16 4.88
C VAL A 161 14.23 -4.64 5.33
N VAL A 162 14.48 -4.66 6.64
CA VAL A 162 15.76 -4.24 7.22
C VAL A 162 16.45 -5.41 7.90
N GLN A 163 17.78 -5.40 7.89
CA GLN A 163 18.56 -6.38 8.62
C GLN A 163 18.35 -6.20 10.12
N THR A 164 18.02 -7.28 10.82
CA THR A 164 17.75 -7.29 12.27
C THR A 164 18.88 -7.93 13.06
N GLY A 165 19.73 -8.73 12.40
CA GLY A 165 20.84 -9.40 13.06
C GLY A 165 21.56 -10.41 12.17
N CYS A 166 22.29 -11.28 12.82
CA CYS A 166 23.01 -12.39 12.23
C CYS A 166 22.83 -13.63 13.11
N LEU A 167 22.67 -14.80 12.52
CA LEU A 167 22.66 -16.04 13.29
C LEU A 167 24.05 -16.28 13.91
N PRO A 168 24.11 -16.76 15.17
CA PRO A 168 25.37 -17.05 15.82
C PRO A 168 26.18 -18.10 15.06
N VAL A 169 27.48 -17.87 14.94
CA VAL A 169 28.43 -18.83 14.37
C VAL A 169 29.35 -19.34 15.49
N TYR A 170 29.41 -20.65 15.63
CA TYR A 170 30.27 -21.31 16.60
C TYR A 170 31.24 -22.25 15.90
N CYS A 171 32.54 -22.01 16.11
CA CYS A 171 33.57 -22.87 15.58
C CYS A 171 34.38 -23.45 16.75
N LYS A 172 34.85 -24.69 16.61
CA LYS A 172 35.70 -25.36 17.58
C LYS A 172 36.98 -25.85 16.87
N ALA A 173 38.08 -25.73 17.53
CA ALA A 173 39.36 -26.32 17.11
C ALA A 173 40.10 -26.88 18.33
N ALA A 174 40.88 -27.92 18.12
CA ALA A 174 41.78 -28.47 19.15
C ALA A 174 42.95 -27.50 19.42
N PRO A 175 43.57 -27.57 20.59
CA PRO A 175 44.76 -26.77 20.86
C PRO A 175 45.84 -26.98 19.81
N GLY A 176 46.34 -25.90 19.21
CA GLY A 176 47.33 -25.94 18.13
C GLY A 176 46.78 -26.10 16.72
N GLU A 177 45.50 -26.37 16.57
CA GLU A 177 44.85 -26.40 15.27
C GLU A 177 44.39 -25.01 14.80
N ARG A 178 44.36 -24.82 13.48
CA ARG A 178 43.86 -23.61 12.87
C ARG A 178 42.33 -23.60 12.89
N VAL A 179 41.71 -22.59 13.48
CA VAL A 179 40.23 -22.44 13.40
C VAL A 179 39.84 -22.16 11.97
N SER A 180 38.92 -22.96 11.42
CA SER A 180 38.30 -22.71 10.14
C SER A 180 36.99 -21.92 10.38
N LEU A 181 36.96 -20.66 10.00
CA LEU A 181 35.78 -19.83 10.05
C LEU A 181 34.98 -19.96 8.74
N PRO A 182 33.64 -19.94 8.76
CA PRO A 182 32.84 -20.08 7.56
C PRO A 182 33.03 -18.87 6.63
N GLU A 183 32.93 -19.08 5.34
CA GLU A 183 33.02 -18.02 4.33
C GLU A 183 31.75 -17.15 4.26
N GLN A 184 30.65 -17.65 4.83
CA GLN A 184 29.36 -16.98 4.84
C GLN A 184 28.74 -17.01 6.22
N VAL A 185 27.94 -15.99 6.53
CA VAL A 185 27.07 -15.90 7.71
C VAL A 185 25.63 -15.72 7.25
N THR A 186 24.68 -16.13 8.07
CA THR A 186 23.27 -15.98 7.77
C THR A 186 22.71 -14.75 8.47
N LEU A 187 22.35 -13.73 7.70
CA LEU A 187 21.67 -12.54 8.19
C LEU A 187 20.19 -12.81 8.39
N THR A 188 19.61 -12.16 9.41
CA THR A 188 18.19 -12.17 9.72
C THR A 188 17.57 -10.81 9.37
N TYR A 189 16.37 -10.83 8.83
CA TYR A 189 15.65 -9.63 8.40
C TYR A 189 14.30 -9.48 9.09
N SER A 190 13.75 -8.25 9.06
CA SER A 190 12.50 -7.89 9.74
C SER A 190 11.25 -8.64 9.25
N ASP A 191 11.29 -9.18 8.03
CA ASP A 191 10.24 -10.02 7.45
C ASP A 191 10.37 -11.51 7.81
N GLY A 192 11.38 -11.86 8.64
CA GLY A 192 11.73 -13.23 9.00
C GLY A 192 12.55 -13.98 7.96
N SER A 193 12.90 -13.32 6.84
CA SER A 193 13.77 -13.94 5.84
C SER A 193 15.20 -14.11 6.34
N LEU A 194 15.88 -15.13 5.81
CA LEU A 194 17.27 -15.47 6.10
C LEU A 194 18.08 -15.37 4.82
N LYS A 195 19.24 -14.69 4.87
CA LYS A 195 20.12 -14.53 3.72
C LYS A 195 21.55 -14.95 4.06
N PRO A 196 22.14 -15.94 3.35
CA PRO A 196 23.57 -16.19 3.45
C PRO A 196 24.32 -15.06 2.76
N MET A 197 25.31 -14.50 3.47
CA MET A 197 26.13 -13.39 2.98
C MET A 197 27.60 -13.68 3.19
N PRO A 198 28.47 -13.35 2.21
CA PRO A 198 29.91 -13.47 2.36
C PRO A 198 30.40 -12.63 3.53
N VAL A 199 31.35 -13.16 4.29
CA VAL A 199 31.93 -12.47 5.42
C VAL A 199 33.47 -12.49 5.32
N LYS A 200 34.06 -11.34 5.59
CA LYS A 200 35.50 -11.22 5.74
C LYS A 200 35.81 -11.14 7.23
N TRP A 201 36.42 -12.19 7.75
CA TRP A 201 36.84 -12.24 9.16
C TRP A 201 38.12 -11.45 9.37
N GLU A 202 38.23 -10.86 10.56
CA GLU A 202 39.49 -10.31 10.99
C GLU A 202 40.53 -11.45 11.25
N PRO A 203 41.81 -11.18 11.02
CA PRO A 203 42.85 -12.18 11.28
C PRO A 203 42.77 -12.65 12.73
N PHE A 204 42.65 -13.95 12.92
CA PHE A 204 42.54 -14.57 14.23
C PHE A 204 43.60 -15.63 14.41
N SER A 205 44.41 -15.52 15.45
CA SER A 205 45.38 -16.53 15.88
C SER A 205 45.49 -16.52 17.39
N ARG A 206 45.29 -17.67 18.01
CA ARG A 206 45.49 -17.85 19.48
C ARG A 206 46.13 -19.20 19.72
N THR A 207 47.01 -19.22 20.71
CA THR A 207 47.77 -20.42 21.13
C THR A 207 47.26 -21.02 22.43
N LEU A 208 46.52 -20.25 23.22
CA LEU A 208 45.97 -20.70 24.50
C LEU A 208 44.56 -21.20 24.38
N PRO A 209 44.14 -22.25 25.11
CA PRO A 209 42.76 -22.65 25.20
C PRO A 209 41.88 -21.55 25.77
N GLY A 210 40.68 -21.38 25.23
CA GLY A 210 39.71 -20.37 25.67
C GLY A 210 38.53 -20.17 24.71
N VAL A 211 37.65 -19.29 25.11
CA VAL A 211 36.54 -18.84 24.25
C VAL A 211 36.90 -17.45 23.74
N TYR A 212 36.83 -17.28 22.45
CA TYR A 212 37.24 -16.04 21.79
C TYR A 212 36.08 -15.57 20.84
N SER A 213 35.91 -14.25 20.80
CA SER A 213 35.05 -13.62 19.77
C SER A 213 35.93 -13.11 18.65
N VAL A 214 35.52 -13.40 17.43
CA VAL A 214 36.20 -12.94 16.22
C VAL A 214 35.27 -11.99 15.49
N ALA A 215 35.72 -10.78 15.17
CA ALA A 215 34.97 -9.83 14.38
C ALA A 215 34.98 -10.20 12.88
N GLY A 216 33.88 -9.96 12.19
CA GLY A 216 33.75 -10.17 10.76
C GLY A 216 32.91 -9.05 10.14
N ALA A 217 33.30 -8.64 8.95
CA ALA A 217 32.55 -7.68 8.15
C ALA A 217 31.79 -8.41 7.02
N VAL A 218 30.49 -8.25 6.99
CA VAL A 218 29.66 -8.75 5.88
C VAL A 218 29.95 -7.92 4.64
N GLN A 219 30.16 -8.58 3.52
CA GLN A 219 30.43 -7.93 2.24
C GLN A 219 29.12 -7.79 1.46
N ASP A 220 28.56 -6.56 1.46
CA ASP A 220 27.49 -6.17 0.58
C ASP A 220 28.08 -5.86 -0.81
N ARG A 221 27.47 -6.40 -1.86
CA ARG A 221 27.92 -6.19 -3.25
C ARG A 221 27.20 -4.99 -3.87
#